data_2386a9fbe2b2941a7df57a960e0c41da
#
_entry.id   2386a9fbe2b2941a7df57a960e0c41da
#
_cell.length_a   1.000
_cell.length_b   1.000
_cell.length_c   1.000
_cell.angle_alpha   90.00
_cell.angle_beta   90.00
_cell.angle_gamma   90.00
#
_symmetry.space_group_name_H-M   'P 1'
#
loop_
_entity.id
_entity.type
_entity.pdbx_description
1 polymer ?
#
loop_
_entity_poly.entity_id
_entity_poly.type
_entity_poly.pdbx_seq_one_letter_code
_entity_poly.pdbx_strand_id
1 'polypeptide(L)'
;MKLFCYGDDVPDRPCCSLDSIDDARRVCQSLGVPHYVLNLEDRFGADVVDDFVAEYARGRTPIPCVRCNTFTKFRDLLRKADAIGARWIATGHYARAVDGELRRGRDASKDQTYFPW
;
A
#
# COMPACT_ATOMS: atom_id res chain seq x y z
N MET A 1 6.69 2.35 -1.07
CA MET A 1 6.06 3.34 -0.15
C MET A 1 6.48 3.00 1.26
N LYS A 2 6.82 4.01 2.06
CA LYS A 2 7.11 3.87 3.49
C LYS A 2 5.86 4.31 4.25
N LEU A 3 5.24 3.40 5.02
CA LEU A 3 3.96 3.64 5.68
C LEU A 3 4.09 3.79 7.19
N PHE A 4 4.98 3.04 7.82
CA PHE A 4 5.16 3.04 9.26
C PHE A 4 6.60 2.71 9.62
N CYS A 5 7.19 3.41 10.59
CA CYS A 5 8.45 3.02 11.21
C CYS A 5 8.14 2.22 12.47
N TYR A 6 8.49 0.96 12.43
CA TYR A 6 8.66 0.21 13.67
C TYR A 6 10.03 0.62 14.25
N GLY A 7 10.09 0.91 15.54
CA GLY A 7 11.37 1.11 16.23
C GLY A 7 12.28 -0.13 16.10
N ASP A 8 13.51 -0.01 16.54
CA ASP A 8 14.58 -1.01 16.36
C ASP A 8 14.30 -2.39 17.00
N ASP A 9 13.20 -2.54 17.76
CA ASP A 9 12.87 -3.73 18.54
C ASP A 9 11.93 -4.75 17.87
N VAL A 10 11.61 -4.61 16.58
CA VAL A 10 10.71 -5.54 15.91
C VAL A 10 11.49 -6.64 15.17
N PRO A 11 11.42 -7.90 15.63
CA PRO A 11 12.29 -8.98 15.14
C PRO A 11 11.94 -9.50 13.74
N ASP A 12 10.76 -9.21 13.18
CA ASP A 12 10.35 -9.68 11.86
C ASP A 12 10.33 -8.54 10.83
N ARG A 13 10.80 -8.84 9.62
CA ARG A 13 10.92 -7.90 8.48
C ARG A 13 9.60 -7.17 8.23
N PRO A 14 9.46 -5.93 8.68
CA PRO A 14 8.26 -5.16 8.36
C PRO A 14 8.20 -4.92 6.85
N CYS A 15 7.01 -4.88 6.29
CA CYS A 15 6.79 -4.68 4.84
C CYS A 15 7.38 -3.36 4.28
N CYS A 16 7.94 -2.52 5.14
CA CYS A 16 8.55 -1.23 4.82
C CYS A 16 10.00 -1.14 5.34
N SER A 17 10.72 -2.27 5.45
CA SER A 17 12.11 -2.26 5.87
C SER A 17 13.02 -1.54 4.87
N LEU A 18 14.15 -1.01 5.33
CA LEU A 18 15.17 -0.40 4.47
C LEU A 18 15.69 -1.40 3.43
N ASP A 19 15.84 -2.68 3.82
CA ASP A 19 16.26 -3.75 2.91
C ASP A 19 15.29 -3.91 1.74
N SER A 20 13.96 -3.89 2.01
CA SER A 20 12.94 -3.98 0.95
C SER A 20 12.97 -2.78 0.00
N ILE A 21 13.32 -1.59 0.50
CA ILE A 21 13.49 -0.39 -0.32
C ILE A 21 14.74 -0.51 -1.20
N ASP A 22 15.83 -1.02 -0.65
CA ASP A 22 17.07 -1.20 -1.39
C ASP A 22 16.97 -2.32 -2.43
N ASP A 23 16.28 -3.41 -2.14
CA ASP A 23 15.98 -4.46 -3.12
C ASP A 23 15.17 -3.90 -4.29
N ALA A 24 14.11 -3.14 -4.02
CA ALA A 24 13.33 -2.48 -5.06
C ALA A 24 14.19 -1.49 -5.89
N ARG A 25 15.09 -0.75 -5.25
CA ARG A 25 16.03 0.16 -5.92
C ARG A 25 16.95 -0.59 -6.87
N ARG A 26 17.51 -1.72 -6.44
CA ARG A 26 18.39 -2.57 -7.28
C ARG A 26 17.65 -3.11 -8.50
N VAL A 27 16.41 -3.58 -8.33
CA VAL A 27 15.58 -4.03 -9.44
C VAL A 27 15.32 -2.90 -10.43
N CYS A 28 14.93 -1.71 -9.95
CA CYS A 28 14.73 -0.55 -10.83
C CYS A 28 16.00 -0.17 -11.58
N GLN A 29 17.16 -0.21 -10.93
CA GLN A 29 18.46 0.04 -11.57
C GLN A 29 18.76 -0.97 -12.67
N SER A 30 18.50 -2.27 -12.43
CA SER A 30 18.73 -3.31 -13.44
C SER A 30 17.80 -3.17 -14.65
N LEU A 31 16.61 -2.60 -14.45
CA LEU A 31 15.63 -2.34 -15.52
C LEU A 31 15.83 -0.96 -16.19
N GLY A 32 16.75 -0.14 -15.70
CA GLY A 32 16.98 1.21 -16.23
C GLY A 32 15.81 2.18 -16.00
N VAL A 33 15.00 1.96 -14.96
CA VAL A 33 13.85 2.80 -14.63
C VAL A 33 14.07 3.59 -13.34
N PRO A 34 13.51 4.81 -13.20
CA PRO A 34 13.66 5.60 -11.98
C PRO A 34 12.93 4.96 -10.79
N HIS A 35 13.52 5.06 -9.61
CA HIS A 35 12.96 4.61 -8.35
C HIS A 35 12.63 5.79 -7.44
N TYR A 36 11.40 5.82 -6.92
CA TYR A 36 10.93 6.84 -5.98
C TYR A 36 10.43 6.20 -4.70
N VAL A 37 10.85 6.74 -3.55
CA VAL A 37 10.31 6.37 -2.24
C VAL A 37 9.27 7.40 -1.83
N LEU A 38 8.02 6.99 -1.68
CA LEU A 38 6.97 7.83 -1.11
C LEU A 38 6.95 7.60 0.41
N ASN A 39 7.28 8.65 1.18
CA ASN A 39 7.09 8.63 2.62
C ASN A 39 5.66 9.06 2.95
N LEU A 40 4.88 8.16 3.51
CA LEU A 40 3.46 8.35 3.83
C LEU A 40 3.19 8.12 5.33
N GLU A 41 4.23 8.20 6.19
CA GLU A 41 4.10 7.91 7.63
C GLU A 41 3.07 8.79 8.31
N ASP A 42 3.16 10.10 8.15
CA ASP A 42 2.23 11.03 8.80
C ASP A 42 0.79 10.81 8.34
N ARG A 43 0.60 10.53 7.05
CA ARG A 43 -0.71 10.24 6.49
C ARG A 43 -1.25 8.90 6.95
N PHE A 44 -0.40 7.90 7.03
CA PHE A 44 -0.80 6.60 7.56
C PHE A 44 -1.21 6.71 9.03
N GLY A 45 -0.50 7.49 9.82
CA GLY A 45 -0.87 7.84 11.19
C GLY A 45 -2.29 8.40 11.25
N ALA A 46 -2.54 9.50 10.54
CA ALA A 46 -3.83 10.20 10.57
C ALA A 46 -4.97 9.40 9.92
N ASP A 47 -4.74 8.80 8.75
CA ASP A 47 -5.82 8.16 7.98
C ASP A 47 -6.15 6.74 8.48
N VAL A 48 -5.19 6.03 9.09
CA VAL A 48 -5.33 4.61 9.43
C VAL A 48 -5.22 4.35 10.93
N VAL A 49 -4.15 4.84 11.58
CA VAL A 49 -3.90 4.55 13.00
C VAL A 49 -4.91 5.26 13.90
N ASP A 50 -5.15 6.54 13.67
CA ASP A 50 -6.11 7.33 14.46
C ASP A 50 -7.53 6.80 14.28
N ASP A 51 -7.92 6.42 13.06
CA ASP A 51 -9.20 5.79 12.80
C ASP A 51 -9.33 4.43 13.50
N PHE A 52 -8.29 3.61 13.44
CA PHE A 52 -8.25 2.32 14.12
C PHE A 52 -8.51 2.45 15.63
N VAL A 53 -7.82 3.37 16.28
CA VAL A 53 -8.00 3.67 17.71
C VAL A 53 -9.42 4.17 17.99
N ALA A 54 -9.90 5.12 17.17
CA ALA A 54 -11.23 5.71 17.34
C ALA A 54 -12.36 4.67 17.17
N GLU A 55 -12.24 3.75 16.22
CA GLU A 55 -13.24 2.71 15.99
C GLU A 55 -13.29 1.72 17.15
N TYR A 56 -12.15 1.26 17.67
CA TYR A 56 -12.12 0.42 18.87
C TYR A 56 -12.66 1.15 20.10
N ALA A 57 -12.36 2.42 20.29
CA ALA A 57 -12.92 3.20 21.38
C ALA A 57 -14.46 3.33 21.32
N ARG A 58 -15.06 3.17 20.12
CA ARG A 58 -16.51 3.14 19.90
C ARG A 58 -17.10 1.75 19.93
N GLY A 59 -16.32 0.71 20.24
CA GLY A 59 -16.74 -0.70 20.24
C GLY A 59 -16.95 -1.30 18.86
N ARG A 60 -16.35 -0.73 17.81
CA ARG A 60 -16.43 -1.23 16.44
C ARG A 60 -15.11 -1.89 16.02
N THR A 61 -15.17 -2.85 15.12
CA THR A 61 -13.97 -3.50 14.58
C THR A 61 -13.58 -2.81 13.26
N PRO A 62 -12.45 -2.07 13.23
CA PRO A 62 -11.98 -1.41 12.01
C PRO A 62 -11.37 -2.40 11.02
N ILE A 63 -11.32 -2.00 9.74
CA ILE A 63 -10.60 -2.72 8.69
C ILE A 63 -9.48 -1.82 8.15
N PRO A 64 -8.33 -1.76 8.83
CA PRO A 64 -7.26 -0.81 8.51
C PRO A 64 -6.70 -1.01 7.10
N CYS A 65 -6.73 -2.22 6.55
CA CYS A 65 -6.24 -2.50 5.19
C CYS A 65 -7.08 -1.79 4.11
N VAL A 66 -8.40 -1.75 4.26
CA VAL A 66 -9.29 -1.02 3.35
C VAL A 66 -9.01 0.48 3.43
N ARG A 67 -8.96 1.02 4.65
CA ARG A 67 -8.64 2.44 4.86
C ARG A 67 -7.26 2.81 4.27
N CYS A 68 -6.25 2.00 4.54
CA CYS A 68 -4.91 2.22 4.00
C CYS A 68 -4.89 2.23 2.48
N ASN A 69 -5.56 1.30 1.83
CA ASN A 69 -5.62 1.27 0.37
C ASN A 69 -6.36 2.51 -0.17
N THR A 70 -7.55 2.82 0.35
CA THR A 70 -8.40 3.90 -0.15
C THR A 70 -7.76 5.27 0.07
N PHE A 71 -7.40 5.60 1.32
CA PHE A 71 -7.04 6.96 1.71
C PHE A 71 -5.55 7.25 1.67
N THR A 72 -4.70 6.23 1.80
CA THR A 72 -3.25 6.44 1.83
C THR A 72 -2.60 5.99 0.53
N LYS A 73 -2.69 4.70 0.18
CA LYS A 73 -1.93 4.17 -0.95
C LYS A 73 -2.42 4.67 -2.30
N PHE A 74 -3.68 4.43 -2.64
CA PHE A 74 -4.19 4.77 -3.99
C PHE A 74 -4.28 6.27 -4.20
N ARG A 75 -4.78 7.03 -3.23
CA ARG A 75 -4.85 8.48 -3.33
C ARG A 75 -3.49 9.14 -3.61
N ASP A 76 -2.48 8.75 -2.86
CA ASP A 76 -1.16 9.37 -3.00
C ASP A 76 -0.38 8.81 -4.20
N LEU A 77 -0.62 7.55 -4.57
CA LEU A 77 -0.08 6.99 -5.81
C LEU A 77 -0.64 7.70 -7.05
N LEU A 78 -1.95 7.96 -7.09
CA LEU A 78 -2.59 8.72 -8.16
C LEU A 78 -2.04 10.14 -8.25
N ARG A 79 -1.95 10.86 -7.13
CA ARG A 79 -1.32 12.20 -7.10
C ARG A 79 0.11 12.20 -7.63
N LYS A 80 0.89 11.17 -7.29
CA LYS A 80 2.26 11.04 -7.80
C LYS A 80 2.26 10.71 -9.28
N ALA A 81 1.35 9.85 -9.74
CA ALA A 81 1.18 9.52 -11.15
C ALA A 81 0.88 10.76 -11.98
N ASP A 82 -0.08 11.59 -11.54
CA ASP A 82 -0.43 12.85 -12.18
C ASP A 82 0.76 13.81 -12.24
N ALA A 83 1.49 13.95 -11.13
CA ALA A 83 2.64 14.85 -11.03
C ALA A 83 3.81 14.49 -11.99
N ILE A 84 3.93 13.22 -12.39
CA ILE A 84 4.95 12.74 -13.32
C ILE A 84 4.40 12.45 -14.72
N GLY A 85 3.13 12.75 -14.97
CA GLY A 85 2.47 12.51 -16.25
C GLY A 85 2.25 11.02 -16.57
N ALA A 86 2.20 10.15 -15.58
CA ALA A 86 1.94 8.73 -15.79
C ALA A 86 0.46 8.48 -16.08
N ARG A 87 0.17 7.88 -17.23
CA ARG A 87 -1.20 7.55 -17.66
C ARG A 87 -1.81 6.39 -16.89
N TRP A 88 -0.99 5.50 -16.34
CA TRP A 88 -1.41 4.27 -15.70
C TRP A 88 -0.67 4.06 -14.39
N ILE A 89 -1.32 3.40 -13.46
CA ILE A 89 -0.68 2.85 -12.26
C ILE A 89 -0.77 1.33 -12.29
N ALA A 90 0.27 0.65 -11.80
CA ALA A 90 0.31 -0.79 -11.63
C ALA A 90 0.57 -1.13 -10.17
N THR A 91 -0.14 -2.12 -9.65
CA THR A 91 0.00 -2.59 -8.28
C THR A 91 0.13 -4.11 -8.24
N GLY A 92 0.67 -4.65 -7.15
CA GLY A 92 0.82 -6.10 -6.94
C GLY A 92 -0.37 -6.75 -6.24
N HIS A 93 -1.57 -6.18 -6.29
CA HIS A 93 -2.75 -6.80 -5.68
C HIS A 93 -3.18 -8.07 -6.42
N TYR A 94 -3.49 -9.12 -5.64
CA TYR A 94 -3.99 -10.39 -6.19
C TYR A 94 -5.50 -10.28 -6.45
N ALA A 95 -5.82 -9.58 -7.51
CA ALA A 95 -7.17 -9.40 -8.03
C ALA A 95 -7.12 -9.40 -9.56
N ARG A 96 -8.26 -9.59 -10.22
CA ARG A 96 -8.36 -9.53 -11.68
C ARG A 96 -9.43 -8.54 -12.09
N ALA A 97 -9.12 -7.69 -13.06
CA ALA A 97 -10.10 -6.87 -13.74
C ALA A 97 -10.35 -7.49 -15.14
N VAL A 98 -11.58 -7.87 -15.41
CA VAL A 98 -11.99 -8.49 -16.68
C VAL A 98 -13.30 -7.85 -17.10
N ASP A 99 -13.33 -7.24 -18.27
CA ASP A 99 -14.54 -6.59 -18.85
C ASP A 99 -15.20 -5.55 -17.91
N GLY A 100 -14.36 -4.83 -17.14
CA GLY A 100 -14.83 -3.83 -16.17
C GLY A 100 -15.31 -4.40 -14.84
N GLU A 101 -15.26 -5.72 -14.65
CA GLU A 101 -15.62 -6.39 -13.42
C GLU A 101 -14.38 -6.74 -12.59
N LEU A 102 -14.48 -6.55 -11.26
CA LEU A 102 -13.46 -7.04 -10.33
C LEU A 102 -13.75 -8.52 -9.99
N ARG A 103 -12.82 -9.39 -10.30
CA ARG A 103 -12.91 -10.83 -10.04
C ARG A 103 -11.82 -11.30 -9.10
N ARG A 104 -12.11 -12.36 -8.37
CA ARG A 104 -11.15 -13.00 -7.45
C ARG A 104 -9.84 -13.36 -8.13
N GLY A 105 -8.75 -13.32 -7.36
CA GLY A 105 -7.46 -13.84 -7.76
C GLY A 105 -7.54 -15.29 -8.25
N ARG A 106 -6.63 -15.71 -9.13
CA ARG A 106 -6.59 -17.12 -9.57
C ARG A 106 -6.17 -18.04 -8.42
N ASP A 107 -5.27 -17.58 -7.57
CA ASP A 107 -4.87 -18.26 -6.34
C ASP A 107 -5.82 -17.83 -5.22
N ALA A 108 -6.71 -18.72 -4.81
CA ALA A 108 -7.71 -18.46 -3.76
C ALA A 108 -7.07 -18.17 -2.40
N SER A 109 -5.87 -18.70 -2.13
CA SER A 109 -5.15 -18.47 -0.88
C SER A 109 -4.56 -17.06 -0.77
N LYS A 110 -4.41 -16.37 -1.90
CA LYS A 110 -3.83 -15.02 -2.01
C LYS A 110 -4.84 -13.97 -2.47
N ASP A 111 -6.12 -14.34 -2.58
CA ASP A 111 -7.14 -13.42 -3.05
C ASP A 111 -7.24 -12.17 -2.16
N GLN A 112 -7.16 -11.00 -2.78
CA GLN A 112 -7.19 -9.69 -2.12
C GLN A 112 -8.33 -8.81 -2.62
N THR A 113 -9.33 -9.41 -3.29
CA THR A 113 -10.43 -8.66 -3.89
C THR A 113 -11.28 -7.87 -2.90
N TYR A 114 -11.22 -8.17 -1.62
CA TYR A 114 -11.93 -7.40 -0.59
C TYR A 114 -11.16 -6.17 -0.06
N PHE A 115 -9.89 -5.99 -0.46
CA PHE A 115 -9.10 -4.81 -0.10
C PHE A 115 -9.17 -3.63 -1.07
N PRO A 116 -9.26 -3.82 -2.41
CA PRO A 116 -9.25 -2.74 -3.38
C PRO A 116 -10.64 -2.14 -3.62
N TRP A 117 -11.25 -1.60 -2.60
CA TRP A 117 -12.52 -0.85 -2.71
C TRP A 117 -12.28 0.65 -2.79
#